data_a7fd9e20775c1a2992b6d91261ee600d
#
_entry.id   a7fd9e20775c1a2992b6d91261ee600d
#
_cell.length_a   1.000
_cell.length_b   1.000
_cell.length_c   1.000
_cell.angle_alpha   90.00
_cell.angle_beta   90.00
_cell.angle_gamma   90.00
#
_symmetry.space_group_name_H-M   'P 1'
#
loop_
_entity.id
_entity.type
_entity.pdbx_description
1 polymer ?
#
loop_
_entity_poly.entity_id
_entity_poly.type
_entity_poly.pdbx_seq_one_letter_code
_entity_poly.pdbx_strand_id
1 'polypeptide(L)'
;MPTIRIVLATSLVCLLGTGLPSFGQTRDGVGQAFGQPARDTSALDPTTGLAALSGRVLRGDTGAAVKRAIVRLAGQDTRDRRTVQTDDNGRYQFTDLQAGRYTVTVSKAGFITLAYGQKHPRQPALPIQVDAGRPLVNVNIALPRGSVITGHVVDEDGEPMTRALVQVLRYVYRQGLRQIEPAGTDQTDDRGQYRVFDLEPGEYFVSVTLPRRRGGVGAGGPGGRGARGGRGGRGGGGFFGAFDVEDPNATGLAPSYYPGVTMLWEAVPLTLGLSQEMAGVNFAAQLVRMARVGGMVFGPDGSPARGTQVLLTSSEVMGRRPGSTLAGRVDRDGYFEVTNVPPGSYTVQALSGRGRRDSEPVFASLKIAVDGQDITDLTMMLRHGAEISGMLTFDGTQLPDPSDLERLLVTTSPINPTPFEQRGGSNAGVEPDGSFVLSDIGGGPRLIRMNRLPDGLQLKAVYLEGQDVIDAPRDFAAGQSIAGVTLVLTDQITELAGMVHDDRGDAVTEFTVIAFPTDERLWQPQSRHIMASRPDQNAQYRMRGLPPGDYLLSVVEVVQQGEWFDPRLLADLRRRAARVTLRDGEHKSLNLGLEAPR
;
A
#
# COMPACT_ATOMS: atom_id res chain seq x y z
N MET A 1 39.37 -9.75 8.66
CA MET A 1 38.74 -9.66 7.34
C MET A 1 39.01 -8.27 6.80
N PRO A 2 39.65 -8.06 5.64
CA PRO A 2 40.09 -6.74 5.21
C PRO A 2 38.93 -6.01 4.54
N THR A 3 38.56 -4.88 5.12
CA THR A 3 37.66 -3.88 4.53
C THR A 3 38.42 -3.09 3.47
N ILE A 4 37.99 -3.18 2.22
CA ILE A 4 38.54 -2.39 1.13
C ILE A 4 37.85 -1.04 1.13
N ARG A 5 38.61 0.01 1.47
CA ARG A 5 38.23 1.42 1.27
C ARG A 5 38.52 1.79 -0.19
N ILE A 6 37.51 2.27 -0.91
CA ILE A 6 37.68 2.82 -2.26
C ILE A 6 38.26 4.22 -2.13
N VAL A 7 39.51 4.39 -2.55
CA VAL A 7 40.14 5.69 -2.77
C VAL A 7 40.25 5.87 -4.28
N LEU A 8 39.48 6.80 -4.85
CA LEU A 8 39.63 7.22 -6.24
C LEU A 8 40.85 8.15 -6.35
N ALA A 9 41.89 7.67 -7.03
CA ALA A 9 43.02 8.50 -7.45
C ALA A 9 42.83 8.95 -8.89
N THR A 10 42.65 10.24 -9.08
CA THR A 10 42.70 10.94 -10.36
C THR A 10 44.12 10.97 -10.90
N SER A 11 44.36 10.43 -12.09
CA SER A 11 45.59 10.65 -12.83
C SER A 11 45.29 11.27 -14.19
N LEU A 12 45.74 12.50 -14.31
CA LEU A 12 45.77 13.34 -15.53
C LEU A 12 47.00 12.97 -16.33
N VAL A 13 46.84 12.57 -17.62
CA VAL A 13 47.94 12.55 -18.59
C VAL A 13 47.48 13.22 -19.89
N CYS A 14 48.09 14.38 -20.12
CA CYS A 14 48.13 15.03 -21.44
C CYS A 14 49.14 14.33 -22.34
N LEU A 15 48.83 14.15 -23.64
CA LEU A 15 49.84 14.27 -24.70
C LEU A 15 49.21 14.57 -26.07
N LEU A 16 49.84 15.54 -26.69
CA LEU A 16 49.63 16.20 -27.98
C LEU A 16 50.00 15.32 -29.20
N GLY A 17 49.40 15.61 -30.34
CA GLY A 17 50.19 15.54 -31.57
C GLY A 17 49.50 15.06 -32.85
N THR A 18 48.91 15.97 -33.61
CA THR A 18 49.07 16.25 -35.04
C THR A 18 49.00 15.15 -36.12
N GLY A 19 48.22 15.42 -37.15
CA GLY A 19 48.58 15.13 -38.53
C GLY A 19 47.52 14.47 -39.42
N LEU A 20 46.77 15.24 -40.19
CA LEU A 20 46.20 14.83 -41.49
C LEU A 20 47.28 14.95 -42.57
N PRO A 21 47.23 14.25 -43.71
CA PRO A 21 46.35 14.66 -44.79
C PRO A 21 45.79 13.55 -45.73
N SER A 22 44.91 14.02 -46.55
CA SER A 22 44.05 13.57 -47.61
C SER A 22 44.64 12.87 -48.82
N PHE A 23 43.69 12.36 -49.64
CA PHE A 23 43.66 12.07 -51.09
C PHE A 23 43.97 10.67 -51.62
N GLY A 24 43.05 10.21 -52.47
CA GLY A 24 43.36 9.46 -53.67
C GLY A 24 42.37 8.36 -54.07
N GLN A 25 41.47 8.69 -55.00
CA GLN A 25 40.72 7.73 -55.82
C GLN A 25 41.66 6.88 -56.69
N THR A 26 41.33 5.62 -57.02
CA THR A 26 41.07 5.08 -58.36
C THR A 26 40.88 3.56 -58.39
N ARG A 27 39.84 3.13 -58.98
CA ARG A 27 39.48 2.11 -59.98
C ARG A 27 40.28 0.81 -60.17
N ASP A 28 39.41 -0.23 -60.27
CA ASP A 28 39.48 -1.44 -61.14
C ASP A 28 40.45 -2.58 -60.77
N GLY A 29 39.82 -3.78 -60.54
CA GLY A 29 40.54 -5.03 -60.52
C GLY A 29 39.65 -6.22 -60.17
N VAL A 30 39.16 -6.93 -61.18
CA VAL A 30 38.42 -8.19 -61.09
C VAL A 30 39.29 -9.27 -60.47
N GLY A 31 38.82 -9.93 -59.40
CA GLY A 31 39.46 -11.09 -58.79
C GLY A 31 38.44 -11.99 -58.13
N GLN A 32 38.26 -13.15 -58.69
CA GLN A 32 37.42 -14.25 -58.17
C GLN A 32 37.86 -14.63 -56.76
N ALA A 33 36.93 -14.61 -55.79
CA ALA A 33 37.15 -15.09 -54.45
C ALA A 33 36.32 -16.33 -54.20
N PHE A 34 36.97 -17.39 -53.73
CA PHE A 34 36.40 -18.63 -53.22
C PHE A 34 35.48 -18.31 -52.04
N GLY A 35 34.27 -18.83 -52.12
CA GLY A 35 33.27 -18.70 -51.04
C GLY A 35 33.70 -19.42 -49.75
N GLN A 36 33.71 -18.67 -48.66
CA GLN A 36 33.57 -19.25 -47.33
C GLN A 36 32.09 -19.46 -47.07
N PRO A 37 31.70 -20.60 -46.43
CA PRO A 37 30.33 -20.84 -46.07
C PRO A 37 29.93 -19.83 -44.96
N ALA A 38 28.82 -19.15 -45.21
CA ALA A 38 28.17 -18.29 -44.21
C ALA A 38 27.89 -19.13 -42.96
N ARG A 39 28.50 -18.78 -41.85
CA ARG A 39 28.09 -19.25 -40.53
C ARG A 39 26.82 -18.44 -40.15
N ASP A 40 25.67 -18.99 -40.49
CA ASP A 40 24.42 -18.68 -39.85
C ASP A 40 24.46 -19.14 -38.41
N THR A 41 24.96 -18.33 -37.52
CA THR A 41 24.69 -18.40 -36.10
C THR A 41 24.03 -17.06 -35.70
N SER A 42 22.84 -16.81 -36.23
CA SER A 42 21.85 -16.06 -35.50
C SER A 42 21.37 -16.99 -34.39
N ALA A 43 22.05 -17.00 -33.27
CA ALA A 43 21.44 -17.37 -32.02
C ALA A 43 20.25 -16.42 -31.86
N LEU A 44 19.05 -16.94 -32.10
CA LEU A 44 17.82 -16.26 -31.77
C LEU A 44 17.88 -16.00 -30.26
N ASP A 45 17.98 -14.74 -29.92
CA ASP A 45 17.86 -14.25 -28.56
C ASP A 45 16.50 -14.79 -28.06
N PRO A 46 16.44 -15.65 -27.02
CA PRO A 46 15.20 -16.31 -26.61
C PRO A 46 14.14 -15.34 -26.05
N THR A 47 14.41 -14.03 -26.07
CA THR A 47 13.55 -12.98 -25.51
C THR A 47 12.70 -12.23 -26.55
N THR A 48 12.77 -12.51 -27.84
CA THR A 48 12.13 -11.70 -28.89
C THR A 48 10.79 -12.22 -29.43
N GLY A 49 10.27 -13.32 -28.92
CA GLY A 49 8.95 -13.83 -29.30
C GLY A 49 7.82 -13.14 -28.51
N LEU A 50 6.95 -12.39 -29.19
CA LEU A 50 5.73 -11.84 -28.57
C LEU A 50 4.70 -12.96 -28.42
N ALA A 51 4.05 -13.04 -27.25
CA ALA A 51 3.03 -14.02 -26.94
C ALA A 51 1.63 -13.38 -26.89
N ALA A 52 0.60 -14.21 -26.84
CA ALA A 52 -0.78 -13.80 -26.65
C ALA A 52 -1.38 -14.54 -25.44
N LEU A 53 -2.25 -13.86 -24.70
CA LEU A 53 -3.02 -14.43 -23.59
C LEU A 53 -4.50 -14.21 -23.85
N SER A 54 -5.31 -15.27 -23.78
CA SER A 54 -6.75 -15.18 -24.03
C SER A 54 -7.56 -16.09 -23.10
N GLY A 55 -8.82 -15.69 -22.89
CA GLY A 55 -9.72 -16.42 -22.02
C GLY A 55 -11.15 -15.93 -22.09
N ARG A 56 -11.97 -16.42 -21.16
CA ARG A 56 -13.38 -16.05 -21.02
C ARG A 56 -13.71 -15.68 -19.59
N VAL A 57 -14.60 -14.71 -19.45
CA VAL A 57 -15.20 -14.33 -18.17
C VAL A 57 -16.62 -14.90 -18.11
N LEU A 58 -16.87 -15.68 -17.09
CA LEU A 58 -18.11 -16.42 -16.88
C LEU A 58 -18.76 -16.01 -15.55
N ARG A 59 -20.05 -16.19 -15.42
CA ARG A 59 -20.74 -16.08 -14.13
C ARG A 59 -20.47 -17.33 -13.29
N GLY A 60 -20.13 -17.13 -12.04
CA GLY A 60 -19.84 -18.23 -11.12
C GLY A 60 -21.05 -19.11 -10.77
N ASP A 61 -22.26 -18.55 -10.83
CA ASP A 61 -23.52 -19.21 -10.49
C ASP A 61 -24.12 -20.02 -11.67
N THR A 62 -24.01 -19.53 -12.90
CA THR A 62 -24.70 -20.10 -14.07
C THR A 62 -23.77 -20.52 -15.19
N GLY A 63 -22.48 -20.20 -15.13
CA GLY A 63 -21.55 -20.39 -16.24
C GLY A 63 -21.80 -19.53 -17.48
N ALA A 64 -22.78 -18.62 -17.43
CA ALA A 64 -23.10 -17.73 -18.55
C ALA A 64 -21.98 -16.70 -18.78
N ALA A 65 -21.80 -16.28 -20.03
CA ALA A 65 -20.79 -15.28 -20.39
C ALA A 65 -21.07 -13.92 -19.74
N VAL A 66 -20.01 -13.28 -19.24
CA VAL A 66 -20.07 -11.91 -18.69
C VAL A 66 -19.54 -10.93 -19.73
N LYS A 67 -20.44 -10.20 -20.36
CA LYS A 67 -20.12 -9.17 -21.36
C LYS A 67 -19.68 -7.85 -20.72
N ARG A 68 -18.80 -7.11 -21.40
CA ARG A 68 -18.30 -5.80 -20.97
C ARG A 68 -17.70 -5.82 -19.55
N ALA A 69 -17.10 -6.93 -19.15
CA ALA A 69 -16.27 -6.98 -17.96
C ALA A 69 -14.92 -6.31 -18.25
N ILE A 70 -14.40 -5.59 -17.29
CA ILE A 70 -13.09 -4.94 -17.42
C ILE A 70 -12.03 -5.96 -17.01
N VAL A 71 -11.15 -6.33 -17.93
CA VAL A 71 -10.03 -7.24 -17.71
C VAL A 71 -8.74 -6.42 -17.69
N ARG A 72 -8.00 -6.51 -16.60
CA ARG A 72 -6.71 -5.83 -16.42
C ARG A 72 -5.60 -6.85 -16.36
N LEU A 73 -4.55 -6.62 -17.15
CA LEU A 73 -3.29 -7.35 -17.11
C LEU A 73 -2.24 -6.47 -16.46
N ALA A 74 -1.46 -7.05 -15.55
CA ALA A 74 -0.32 -6.38 -14.92
C ALA A 74 0.89 -7.32 -14.90
N GLY A 75 2.01 -6.90 -15.48
CA GLY A 75 3.29 -7.60 -15.39
C GLY A 75 3.86 -7.48 -13.98
N GLN A 76 4.40 -8.58 -13.45
CA GLN A 76 5.11 -8.61 -12.17
C GLN A 76 6.60 -8.29 -12.38
N ASP A 77 7.17 -8.85 -13.43
CA ASP A 77 8.58 -8.67 -13.82
C ASP A 77 8.76 -7.57 -14.87
N THR A 78 7.65 -7.04 -15.41
CA THR A 78 7.63 -5.99 -16.43
C THR A 78 6.73 -4.84 -15.98
N ARG A 79 6.93 -3.65 -16.56
CA ARG A 79 6.04 -2.49 -16.34
C ARG A 79 4.78 -2.52 -17.21
N ASP A 80 4.49 -3.65 -17.89
CA ASP A 80 3.36 -3.77 -18.80
C ASP A 80 2.04 -3.77 -18.02
N ARG A 81 1.16 -2.85 -18.36
CA ARG A 81 -0.18 -2.75 -17.79
C ARG A 81 -1.18 -2.46 -18.90
N ARG A 82 -2.13 -3.38 -19.10
CA ARG A 82 -3.13 -3.26 -20.15
C ARG A 82 -4.53 -3.48 -19.62
N THR A 83 -5.51 -2.93 -20.31
CA THR A 83 -6.93 -3.08 -19.97
C THR A 83 -7.73 -3.33 -21.24
N VAL A 84 -8.58 -4.35 -21.22
CA VAL A 84 -9.53 -4.67 -22.29
C VAL A 84 -10.91 -4.93 -21.70
N GLN A 85 -11.94 -4.95 -22.54
CA GLN A 85 -13.30 -5.37 -22.16
C GLN A 85 -13.65 -6.68 -22.84
N THR A 86 -14.45 -7.52 -22.16
CA THR A 86 -14.97 -8.74 -22.75
C THR A 86 -16.04 -8.43 -23.81
N ASP A 87 -16.06 -9.25 -24.86
CA ASP A 87 -17.11 -9.25 -25.90
C ASP A 87 -18.45 -9.81 -25.38
N ASP A 88 -19.46 -9.94 -26.27
CA ASP A 88 -20.79 -10.49 -25.92
C ASP A 88 -20.74 -11.96 -25.49
N ASN A 89 -19.69 -12.71 -25.88
CA ASN A 89 -19.45 -14.09 -25.50
C ASN A 89 -18.52 -14.22 -24.27
N GLY A 90 -18.21 -13.09 -23.60
CA GLY A 90 -17.31 -13.04 -22.46
C GLY A 90 -15.83 -13.24 -22.79
N ARG A 91 -15.43 -13.20 -24.07
CA ARG A 91 -14.03 -13.43 -24.49
C ARG A 91 -13.21 -12.16 -24.35
N TYR A 92 -11.92 -12.35 -24.04
CA TYR A 92 -10.92 -11.30 -24.00
C TYR A 92 -9.58 -11.82 -24.52
N GLN A 93 -8.73 -10.91 -25.00
CA GLN A 93 -7.41 -11.23 -25.50
C GLN A 93 -6.44 -10.06 -25.28
N PHE A 94 -5.19 -10.40 -24.94
CA PHE A 94 -4.03 -9.54 -24.96
C PHE A 94 -3.03 -10.11 -25.96
N THR A 95 -2.51 -9.29 -26.86
CA THR A 95 -1.50 -9.65 -27.85
C THR A 95 -0.19 -8.95 -27.54
N ASP A 96 0.89 -9.33 -28.19
CA ASP A 96 2.19 -8.68 -28.12
C ASP A 96 2.75 -8.57 -26.69
N LEU A 97 2.63 -9.67 -25.92
CA LEU A 97 3.15 -9.78 -24.57
C LEU A 97 4.61 -10.24 -24.59
N GLN A 98 5.44 -9.60 -23.81
CA GLN A 98 6.80 -10.08 -23.52
C GLN A 98 6.74 -11.30 -22.59
N ALA A 99 7.76 -12.15 -22.66
CA ALA A 99 7.90 -13.26 -21.69
C ALA A 99 8.03 -12.70 -20.27
N GLY A 100 7.36 -13.33 -19.31
CA GLY A 100 7.35 -12.87 -17.92
C GLY A 100 6.14 -13.35 -17.15
N ARG A 101 6.06 -12.93 -15.88
CA ARG A 101 4.92 -13.24 -15.01
C ARG A 101 3.89 -12.13 -15.02
N TYR A 102 2.63 -12.52 -15.15
CA TYR A 102 1.50 -11.60 -15.24
C TYR A 102 0.39 -11.95 -14.27
N THR A 103 -0.37 -10.95 -13.88
CA THR A 103 -1.62 -11.12 -13.14
C THR A 103 -2.77 -10.60 -13.98
N VAL A 104 -3.85 -11.38 -14.11
CA VAL A 104 -5.08 -11.00 -14.78
C VAL A 104 -6.17 -10.79 -13.74
N THR A 105 -6.76 -9.59 -13.69
CA THR A 105 -7.84 -9.23 -12.76
C THR A 105 -9.07 -8.82 -13.55
N VAL A 106 -10.24 -9.32 -13.15
CA VAL A 106 -11.51 -9.01 -13.80
C VAL A 106 -12.47 -8.34 -12.82
N SER A 107 -13.09 -7.26 -13.26
CA SER A 107 -14.10 -6.52 -12.50
C SER A 107 -15.34 -6.23 -13.35
N LYS A 108 -16.52 -6.29 -12.71
CA LYS A 108 -17.82 -5.95 -13.29
C LYS A 108 -18.77 -5.53 -12.18
N ALA A 109 -19.52 -4.46 -12.36
CA ALA A 109 -20.57 -4.05 -11.40
C ALA A 109 -21.57 -5.17 -11.16
N GLY A 110 -21.95 -5.43 -9.91
CA GLY A 110 -22.80 -6.54 -9.48
C GLY A 110 -22.06 -7.87 -9.28
N PHE A 111 -20.74 -7.88 -9.46
CA PHE A 111 -19.90 -9.06 -9.28
C PHE A 111 -18.67 -8.75 -8.43
N ILE A 112 -18.20 -9.73 -7.70
CA ILE A 112 -16.95 -9.63 -6.96
C ILE A 112 -15.77 -9.60 -7.92
N THR A 113 -14.88 -8.65 -7.73
CA THR A 113 -13.63 -8.56 -8.49
C THR A 113 -12.71 -9.71 -8.11
N LEU A 114 -12.27 -10.50 -9.10
CA LEU A 114 -11.34 -11.61 -8.89
C LEU A 114 -10.16 -11.52 -9.85
N ALA A 115 -9.02 -12.00 -9.40
CA ALA A 115 -7.89 -12.32 -10.26
C ALA A 115 -7.91 -13.81 -10.65
N TYR A 116 -7.19 -14.13 -11.73
CA TYR A 116 -7.04 -15.51 -12.17
C TYR A 116 -6.49 -16.40 -11.04
N GLY A 117 -7.08 -17.59 -10.90
CA GLY A 117 -6.71 -18.57 -9.87
C GLY A 117 -7.18 -18.22 -8.45
N GLN A 118 -7.92 -17.13 -8.24
CA GLN A 118 -8.57 -16.86 -6.95
C GLN A 118 -9.91 -17.60 -6.87
N LYS A 119 -10.09 -18.39 -5.82
CA LYS A 119 -11.40 -18.95 -5.43
C LYS A 119 -12.12 -18.04 -4.44
N HIS A 120 -11.34 -17.35 -3.62
CA HIS A 120 -11.85 -16.39 -2.65
C HIS A 120 -11.28 -15.00 -2.92
N PRO A 121 -12.07 -13.94 -2.76
CA PRO A 121 -11.58 -12.58 -2.84
C PRO A 121 -10.42 -12.35 -1.85
N ARG A 122 -9.49 -11.46 -2.19
CA ARG A 122 -8.32 -11.11 -1.36
C ARG A 122 -7.29 -12.22 -1.14
N GLN A 123 -7.47 -13.41 -1.70
CA GLN A 123 -6.34 -14.32 -1.85
C GLN A 123 -5.28 -13.66 -2.76
N PRO A 124 -4.00 -13.97 -2.57
CA PRO A 124 -2.99 -13.63 -3.59
C PRO A 124 -3.42 -14.17 -4.96
N ALA A 125 -3.25 -13.38 -6.01
CA ALA A 125 -3.52 -13.83 -7.38
C ALA A 125 -2.57 -14.96 -7.79
N LEU A 126 -3.03 -15.87 -8.64
CA LEU A 126 -2.15 -16.86 -9.26
C LEU A 126 -1.32 -16.14 -10.34
N PRO A 127 0.01 -16.11 -10.24
CA PRO A 127 0.84 -15.58 -11.31
C PRO A 127 0.75 -16.47 -12.55
N ILE A 128 0.68 -15.85 -13.72
CA ILE A 128 0.62 -16.51 -15.01
C ILE A 128 1.98 -16.34 -15.68
N GLN A 129 2.68 -17.45 -15.92
CA GLN A 129 3.93 -17.43 -16.68
C GLN A 129 3.59 -17.40 -18.18
N VAL A 130 4.06 -16.37 -18.88
CA VAL A 130 3.96 -16.23 -20.33
C VAL A 130 5.34 -16.47 -20.93
N ASP A 131 5.45 -17.47 -21.77
CA ASP A 131 6.69 -17.82 -22.46
C ASP A 131 6.77 -17.11 -23.81
N ALA A 132 7.99 -16.81 -24.26
CA ALA A 132 8.23 -16.14 -25.52
C ALA A 132 7.63 -16.91 -26.72
N GLY A 133 6.82 -16.24 -27.53
CA GLY A 133 6.22 -16.79 -28.74
C GLY A 133 5.14 -17.88 -28.51
N ARG A 134 4.79 -18.20 -27.26
CA ARG A 134 3.77 -19.21 -26.95
C ARG A 134 2.45 -18.54 -26.54
N PRO A 135 1.36 -18.75 -27.29
CA PRO A 135 0.04 -18.25 -26.89
C PRO A 135 -0.51 -19.06 -25.72
N LEU A 136 -0.97 -18.36 -24.68
CA LEU A 136 -1.67 -18.94 -23.56
C LEU A 136 -3.18 -18.76 -23.75
N VAL A 137 -3.90 -19.84 -23.85
CA VAL A 137 -5.35 -19.87 -24.04
C VAL A 137 -6.06 -20.42 -22.82
N ASN A 138 -7.40 -20.20 -22.73
CA ASN A 138 -8.22 -20.72 -21.64
C ASN A 138 -7.92 -20.12 -20.24
N VAL A 139 -7.42 -18.91 -20.16
CA VAL A 139 -7.31 -18.17 -18.90
C VAL A 139 -8.73 -17.68 -18.50
N ASN A 140 -9.55 -18.63 -18.04
CA ASN A 140 -10.96 -18.38 -17.74
C ASN A 140 -11.15 -17.95 -16.28
N ILE A 141 -12.04 -16.98 -16.05
CA ILE A 141 -12.33 -16.45 -14.72
C ILE A 141 -13.84 -16.47 -14.51
N ALA A 142 -14.28 -17.12 -13.42
CA ALA A 142 -15.67 -17.16 -13.01
C ALA A 142 -15.92 -16.11 -11.92
N LEU A 143 -16.77 -15.12 -12.20
CA LEU A 143 -17.12 -14.07 -11.26
C LEU A 143 -18.36 -14.44 -10.46
N PRO A 144 -18.29 -14.54 -9.13
CA PRO A 144 -19.47 -14.69 -8.29
C PRO A 144 -20.20 -13.34 -8.14
N ARG A 145 -21.49 -13.39 -7.87
CA ARG A 145 -22.24 -12.19 -7.50
C ARG A 145 -21.81 -11.68 -6.14
N GLY A 146 -21.84 -10.36 -5.97
CA GLY A 146 -21.66 -9.71 -4.69
C GLY A 146 -22.83 -9.99 -3.75
N SER A 147 -22.51 -10.07 -2.46
CA SER A 147 -23.49 -10.19 -1.40
C SER A 147 -24.04 -8.82 -1.00
N VAL A 148 -25.11 -8.81 -0.23
CA VAL A 148 -25.88 -7.61 0.07
C VAL A 148 -26.22 -7.57 1.57
N ILE A 149 -26.14 -6.40 2.19
CA ILE A 149 -26.66 -6.10 3.53
C ILE A 149 -27.73 -5.02 3.38
N THR A 150 -28.92 -5.27 3.96
CA THR A 150 -30.04 -4.32 3.97
C THR A 150 -30.55 -4.13 5.39
N GLY A 151 -31.05 -2.94 5.67
CA GLY A 151 -31.62 -2.62 6.96
C GLY A 151 -32.27 -1.26 7.00
N HIS A 152 -32.59 -0.84 8.20
CA HIS A 152 -33.26 0.40 8.52
C HIS A 152 -32.57 1.10 9.68
N VAL A 153 -32.35 2.40 9.54
CA VAL A 153 -31.75 3.23 10.59
C VAL A 153 -32.78 4.24 11.08
N VAL A 154 -32.91 4.30 12.39
CA VAL A 154 -33.76 5.28 13.08
C VAL A 154 -32.90 6.16 13.99
N ASP A 155 -33.45 7.30 14.40
CA ASP A 155 -32.89 8.10 15.48
C ASP A 155 -33.34 7.57 16.86
N GLU A 156 -33.05 8.31 17.91
CA GLU A 156 -33.39 7.94 19.29
C GLU A 156 -34.90 7.93 19.59
N ASP A 157 -35.68 8.72 18.84
CA ASP A 157 -37.14 8.81 18.94
C ASP A 157 -37.84 7.71 18.10
N GLY A 158 -37.06 6.91 17.35
CA GLY A 158 -37.57 5.89 16.46
C GLY A 158 -37.99 6.40 15.09
N GLU A 159 -37.71 7.69 14.77
CA GLU A 159 -38.02 8.28 13.47
C GLU A 159 -36.98 7.87 12.42
N PRO A 160 -37.39 7.65 11.16
CA PRO A 160 -36.45 7.25 10.10
C PRO A 160 -35.37 8.27 9.83
N MET A 161 -34.10 7.86 9.88
CA MET A 161 -32.99 8.72 9.53
C MET A 161 -32.82 8.82 8.03
N THR A 162 -33.15 9.98 7.46
CA THR A 162 -33.01 10.23 6.02
C THR A 162 -31.61 10.71 5.65
N ARG A 163 -31.08 10.25 4.51
CA ARG A 163 -29.75 10.62 3.98
C ARG A 163 -28.58 10.37 4.93
N ALA A 164 -28.73 9.49 5.89
CA ALA A 164 -27.64 9.06 6.73
C ALA A 164 -26.65 8.21 5.91
N LEU A 165 -25.36 8.40 6.12
CA LEU A 165 -24.32 7.62 5.44
C LEU A 165 -24.13 6.30 6.19
N VAL A 166 -24.55 5.21 5.58
CA VAL A 166 -24.30 3.86 6.08
C VAL A 166 -23.02 3.33 5.44
N GLN A 167 -22.14 2.77 6.26
CA GLN A 167 -20.89 2.16 5.83
C GLN A 167 -20.81 0.74 6.35
N VAL A 168 -20.55 -0.20 5.47
CA VAL A 168 -20.19 -1.57 5.82
C VAL A 168 -18.67 -1.64 5.91
N LEU A 169 -18.17 -1.97 7.07
CA LEU A 169 -16.75 -1.97 7.43
C LEU A 169 -16.25 -3.39 7.58
N ARG A 170 -14.98 -3.63 7.24
CA ARG A 170 -14.33 -4.92 7.46
C ARG A 170 -12.88 -4.75 7.90
N TYR A 171 -12.34 -5.77 8.54
CA TYR A 171 -10.91 -5.85 8.75
C TYR A 171 -10.17 -6.25 7.47
N VAL A 172 -9.06 -5.57 7.21
CA VAL A 172 -8.11 -5.88 6.15
C VAL A 172 -6.70 -5.81 6.71
N TYR A 173 -5.77 -6.53 6.08
CA TYR A 173 -4.36 -6.43 6.43
C TYR A 173 -3.66 -5.49 5.46
N ARG A 174 -3.05 -4.43 5.98
CA ARG A 174 -2.21 -3.48 5.24
C ARG A 174 -0.81 -3.50 5.81
N GLN A 175 0.15 -3.91 5.00
CA GLN A 175 1.55 -4.05 5.44
C GLN A 175 1.69 -4.87 6.75
N GLY A 176 0.85 -5.88 6.92
CA GLY A 176 0.82 -6.71 8.12
C GLY A 176 0.04 -6.15 9.32
N LEU A 177 -0.49 -4.94 9.22
CA LEU A 177 -1.34 -4.36 10.26
C LEU A 177 -2.81 -4.64 9.96
N ARG A 178 -3.54 -5.14 10.94
CA ARG A 178 -4.99 -5.31 10.88
C ARG A 178 -5.66 -3.94 11.03
N GLN A 179 -6.32 -3.48 9.97
CA GLN A 179 -6.99 -2.18 9.90
C GLN A 179 -8.44 -2.37 9.51
N ILE A 180 -9.30 -1.43 9.91
CA ILE A 180 -10.69 -1.45 9.49
C ILE A 180 -10.90 -0.49 8.32
N GLU A 181 -11.53 -0.98 7.24
CA GLU A 181 -11.78 -0.19 6.02
C GLU A 181 -13.25 -0.34 5.57
N PRO A 182 -13.80 0.70 4.91
CA PRO A 182 -15.09 0.56 4.25
C PRO A 182 -15.02 -0.46 3.11
N ALA A 183 -15.92 -1.43 3.14
CA ALA A 183 -16.14 -2.39 2.05
C ALA A 183 -17.23 -1.93 1.08
N GLY A 184 -18.21 -1.17 1.58
CA GLY A 184 -19.28 -0.59 0.79
C GLY A 184 -19.98 0.53 1.55
N THR A 185 -20.71 1.37 0.83
CA THR A 185 -21.42 2.52 1.40
C THR A 185 -22.75 2.72 0.69
N ASP A 186 -23.75 3.21 1.43
CA ASP A 186 -25.02 3.66 0.90
C ASP A 186 -25.56 4.82 1.73
N GLN A 187 -26.57 5.50 1.24
CA GLN A 187 -27.30 6.52 1.98
C GLN A 187 -28.73 6.04 2.22
N THR A 188 -29.24 6.26 3.42
CA THR A 188 -30.63 5.93 3.74
C THR A 188 -31.61 6.77 2.89
N ASP A 189 -32.69 6.15 2.48
CA ASP A 189 -33.80 6.80 1.80
C ASP A 189 -34.70 7.60 2.77
N ASP A 190 -35.89 8.03 2.32
CA ASP A 190 -36.87 8.78 3.09
C ASP A 190 -37.54 7.94 4.20
N ARG A 191 -37.39 6.63 4.17
CA ARG A 191 -37.88 5.68 5.19
C ARG A 191 -36.77 5.14 6.07
N GLY A 192 -35.55 5.71 5.98
CA GLY A 192 -34.41 5.23 6.73
C GLY A 192 -33.80 3.91 6.20
N GLN A 193 -34.26 3.41 5.03
CA GLN A 193 -33.80 2.14 4.49
C GLN A 193 -32.48 2.30 3.74
N TYR A 194 -31.61 1.29 3.82
CA TYR A 194 -30.34 1.23 3.10
C TYR A 194 -30.11 -0.15 2.48
N ARG A 195 -29.29 -0.17 1.42
CA ARG A 195 -28.89 -1.39 0.72
C ARG A 195 -27.46 -1.32 0.22
N VAL A 196 -26.52 -1.91 0.94
CA VAL A 196 -25.12 -2.01 0.53
C VAL A 196 -24.88 -3.33 -0.20
N PHE A 197 -24.38 -3.27 -1.42
CA PHE A 197 -24.20 -4.40 -2.33
C PHE A 197 -22.75 -4.54 -2.78
N ASP A 198 -22.46 -5.54 -3.63
CA ASP A 198 -21.09 -5.89 -4.09
C ASP A 198 -20.14 -6.30 -2.96
N LEU A 199 -20.69 -6.83 -1.86
CA LEU A 199 -19.90 -7.27 -0.72
C LEU A 199 -19.32 -8.68 -0.97
N GLU A 200 -18.05 -8.85 -0.60
CA GLU A 200 -17.36 -10.13 -0.59
C GLU A 200 -17.82 -10.99 0.60
N PRO A 201 -17.65 -12.32 0.59
CA PRO A 201 -17.83 -13.13 1.81
C PRO A 201 -16.87 -12.68 2.91
N GLY A 202 -17.33 -12.71 4.16
CA GLY A 202 -16.48 -12.35 5.29
C GLY A 202 -17.25 -11.74 6.46
N GLU A 203 -16.49 -11.24 7.44
CA GLU A 203 -17.03 -10.55 8.61
C GLU A 203 -17.09 -9.04 8.39
N TYR A 204 -18.20 -8.45 8.82
CA TYR A 204 -18.49 -7.04 8.61
C TYR A 204 -19.05 -6.36 9.85
N PHE A 205 -18.81 -5.07 9.97
CA PHE A 205 -19.49 -4.18 10.90
C PHE A 205 -20.27 -3.15 10.08
N VAL A 206 -21.47 -2.81 10.54
CA VAL A 206 -22.27 -1.76 9.88
C VAL A 206 -22.27 -0.54 10.76
N SER A 207 -22.01 0.63 10.16
CA SER A 207 -22.02 1.90 10.88
C SER A 207 -22.82 2.95 10.14
N VAL A 208 -23.40 3.88 10.88
CA VAL A 208 -24.09 5.05 10.36
C VAL A 208 -23.44 6.33 10.87
N THR A 209 -23.42 7.34 10.00
CA THR A 209 -23.00 8.71 10.33
C THR A 209 -23.88 9.68 9.57
N LEU A 210 -24.09 10.89 10.07
CA LEU A 210 -24.69 11.93 9.26
C LEU A 210 -23.72 12.42 8.19
N PRO A 211 -24.19 12.64 6.95
CA PRO A 211 -23.40 13.32 5.96
C PRO A 211 -23.16 14.74 6.44
N ARG A 212 -21.90 15.15 6.57
CA ARG A 212 -21.57 16.54 6.85
C ARG A 212 -22.15 17.42 5.75
N ARG A 213 -23.05 18.35 6.10
CA ARG A 213 -23.50 19.37 5.16
C ARG A 213 -22.27 20.10 4.64
N ARG A 214 -22.05 20.04 3.34
CA ARG A 214 -21.14 20.94 2.65
C ARG A 214 -21.59 22.35 2.99
N GLY A 215 -20.82 23.11 3.76
CA GLY A 215 -21.11 24.50 4.07
C GLY A 215 -21.41 25.23 2.78
N GLY A 216 -22.65 25.62 2.62
CA GLY A 216 -23.08 26.46 1.51
C GLY A 216 -22.29 27.76 1.62
N VAL A 217 -21.56 28.10 0.58
CA VAL A 217 -21.06 29.45 0.35
C VAL A 217 -22.27 30.38 0.54
N GLY A 218 -22.19 31.30 1.50
CA GLY A 218 -23.26 32.20 1.90
C GLY A 218 -24.03 32.74 0.70
N ALA A 219 -25.34 32.55 0.74
CA ALA A 219 -26.25 33.29 -0.11
C ALA A 219 -26.10 34.77 0.25
N GLY A 220 -25.28 35.48 -0.50
CA GLY A 220 -25.20 36.91 -0.47
C GLY A 220 -26.59 37.49 -0.73
N GLY A 221 -27.03 38.40 0.12
CA GLY A 221 -28.24 39.16 -0.01
C GLY A 221 -28.35 39.85 -1.37
N PRO A 222 -29.57 40.32 -1.75
CA PRO A 222 -29.83 40.90 -3.06
C PRO A 222 -29.26 42.31 -3.16
N GLY A 223 -28.19 42.47 -3.92
CA GLY A 223 -27.71 43.81 -4.26
C GLY A 223 -26.26 43.89 -4.69
N GLY A 224 -25.99 43.78 -5.98
CA GLY A 224 -24.68 44.11 -6.52
C GLY A 224 -24.45 43.60 -7.95
N ARG A 225 -24.87 44.45 -8.91
CA ARG A 225 -24.51 44.27 -10.35
C ARG A 225 -23.02 44.55 -10.54
N GLY A 226 -22.33 43.66 -11.31
CA GLY A 226 -21.19 44.00 -12.14
C GLY A 226 -19.83 43.53 -11.66
N ALA A 227 -19.27 42.55 -12.35
CA ALA A 227 -17.95 42.66 -12.97
C ALA A 227 -17.60 41.33 -13.69
N ARG A 228 -17.31 41.47 -14.97
CA ARG A 228 -16.76 40.43 -15.88
C ARG A 228 -15.28 40.19 -15.58
N GLY A 229 -14.82 38.95 -15.73
CA GLY A 229 -13.48 38.65 -16.21
C GLY A 229 -12.55 38.08 -15.14
N GLY A 230 -12.09 36.82 -15.38
CA GLY A 230 -10.97 36.23 -14.64
C GLY A 230 -10.85 34.72 -14.88
N ARG A 231 -10.14 34.34 -15.95
CA ARG A 231 -9.69 32.96 -16.21
C ARG A 231 -8.60 32.58 -15.19
N GLY A 232 -8.67 31.32 -14.71
CA GLY A 232 -7.49 30.57 -14.32
C GLY A 232 -7.26 30.42 -12.83
N GLY A 233 -7.40 29.22 -12.31
CA GLY A 233 -6.98 28.87 -10.95
C GLY A 233 -7.44 27.46 -10.58
N ARG A 234 -6.70 26.42 -11.00
CA ARG A 234 -6.79 25.09 -10.39
C ARG A 234 -6.25 25.20 -8.96
N GLY A 235 -7.14 25.31 -7.98
CA GLY A 235 -6.82 25.28 -6.56
C GLY A 235 -7.62 24.16 -5.92
N GLY A 236 -6.93 23.16 -5.34
CA GLY A 236 -7.52 22.09 -4.55
C GLY A 236 -8.25 22.68 -3.33
N GLY A 237 -9.57 22.74 -3.37
CA GLY A 237 -10.42 23.18 -2.28
C GLY A 237 -10.53 22.09 -1.21
N GLY A 238 -9.91 22.32 -0.05
CA GLY A 238 -10.18 21.57 1.17
C GLY A 238 -11.60 21.85 1.64
N PHE A 239 -12.29 20.78 1.97
CA PHE A 239 -13.65 20.85 2.52
C PHE A 239 -13.61 21.17 4.02
N PHE A 240 -13.98 22.37 4.39
CA PHE A 240 -14.23 22.75 5.78
C PHE A 240 -15.63 23.35 5.89
N GLY A 241 -16.51 22.65 6.58
CA GLY A 241 -17.81 23.21 7.01
C GLY A 241 -17.72 23.55 8.49
N ALA A 242 -17.67 24.83 8.82
CA ALA A 242 -17.90 25.31 10.16
C ALA A 242 -19.41 25.18 10.46
N PHE A 243 -19.75 24.49 11.55
CA PHE A 243 -21.04 24.64 12.19
C PHE A 243 -20.86 25.67 13.30
N ASP A 244 -21.48 26.82 13.13
CA ASP A 244 -21.71 27.75 14.24
C ASP A 244 -22.75 27.11 15.17
N VAL A 245 -22.30 26.48 16.25
CA VAL A 245 -23.15 26.17 17.40
C VAL A 245 -22.41 26.60 18.64
N GLU A 246 -22.82 27.72 19.19
CA GLU A 246 -22.33 28.29 20.47
C GLU A 246 -22.93 27.56 21.70
N ASP A 247 -23.59 26.44 21.51
CA ASP A 247 -24.18 25.68 22.63
C ASP A 247 -23.14 24.74 23.27
N PRO A 248 -22.74 25.00 24.53
CA PRO A 248 -21.81 24.12 25.25
C PRO A 248 -22.35 22.71 25.54
N ASN A 249 -23.66 22.48 25.35
CA ASN A 249 -24.30 21.20 25.47
C ASN A 249 -24.74 20.61 24.13
N ALA A 250 -24.11 21.05 23.03
CA ALA A 250 -24.46 20.56 21.71
C ALA A 250 -24.38 19.01 21.68
N THR A 251 -25.54 18.41 21.48
CA THR A 251 -25.63 16.96 21.19
C THR A 251 -25.55 16.75 19.68
N GLY A 252 -24.95 15.67 19.29
CA GLY A 252 -24.85 15.31 17.89
C GLY A 252 -24.79 13.79 17.73
N LEU A 253 -25.04 13.34 16.51
CA LEU A 253 -24.97 11.94 16.22
C LEU A 253 -23.51 11.47 16.15
N ALA A 254 -23.10 10.61 17.08
CA ALA A 254 -21.85 9.89 16.98
C ALA A 254 -21.92 8.87 15.83
N PRO A 255 -20.77 8.45 15.29
CA PRO A 255 -20.71 7.24 14.50
C PRO A 255 -21.30 6.09 15.33
N SER A 256 -22.45 5.55 14.90
CA SER A 256 -23.11 4.45 15.62
C SER A 256 -22.94 3.18 14.82
N TYR A 257 -22.70 2.07 15.52
CA TYR A 257 -22.48 0.75 14.94
C TYR A 257 -23.62 -0.19 15.31
N TYR A 258 -23.94 -1.13 14.41
CA TYR A 258 -24.90 -2.18 14.75
C TYR A 258 -24.43 -2.98 15.97
N PRO A 259 -25.30 -3.24 16.98
CA PRO A 259 -26.76 -3.04 17.01
C PRO A 259 -27.25 -1.68 17.58
N GLY A 260 -26.41 -0.65 17.68
CA GLY A 260 -26.76 0.67 18.21
C GLY A 260 -25.76 1.18 19.24
N VAL A 261 -24.49 0.79 19.14
CA VAL A 261 -23.40 1.19 20.03
C VAL A 261 -22.51 2.25 19.37
N THR A 262 -21.82 3.04 20.20
CA THR A 262 -20.94 4.11 19.69
C THR A 262 -19.48 3.68 19.49
N MET A 263 -19.10 2.55 20.10
CA MET A 263 -17.74 2.02 20.04
C MET A 263 -17.67 0.77 19.18
N LEU A 264 -16.66 0.71 18.31
CA LEU A 264 -16.50 -0.42 17.37
C LEU A 264 -16.29 -1.77 18.07
N TRP A 265 -15.60 -1.79 19.21
CA TRP A 265 -15.36 -3.05 19.96
C TRP A 265 -16.59 -3.63 20.64
N GLU A 266 -17.67 -2.85 20.76
CA GLU A 266 -18.99 -3.29 21.24
C GLU A 266 -19.90 -3.72 20.09
N ALA A 267 -19.51 -3.42 18.85
CA ALA A 267 -20.30 -3.74 17.68
C ALA A 267 -20.35 -5.26 17.42
N VAL A 268 -21.48 -5.73 16.95
CA VAL A 268 -21.67 -7.12 16.60
C VAL A 268 -21.20 -7.38 15.18
N PRO A 269 -20.23 -8.30 14.98
CA PRO A 269 -19.80 -8.67 13.63
C PRO A 269 -20.88 -9.48 12.91
N LEU A 270 -21.07 -9.21 11.62
CA LEU A 270 -22.01 -9.89 10.74
C LEU A 270 -21.23 -10.77 9.76
N THR A 271 -21.49 -12.07 9.77
CA THR A 271 -20.86 -13.01 8.84
C THR A 271 -21.69 -13.12 7.56
N LEU A 272 -21.12 -12.78 6.43
CA LEU A 272 -21.76 -12.78 5.13
C LEU A 272 -21.15 -13.87 4.24
N GLY A 273 -22.01 -14.76 3.75
CA GLY A 273 -21.62 -15.81 2.79
C GLY A 273 -21.56 -15.29 1.35
N LEU A 274 -21.20 -16.18 0.41
CA LEU A 274 -21.15 -15.86 -1.01
C LEU A 274 -22.55 -15.67 -1.60
N SER A 275 -22.76 -14.59 -2.35
CA SER A 275 -24.04 -14.25 -3.01
C SER A 275 -25.23 -14.22 -2.03
N GLN A 276 -24.98 -13.93 -0.77
CA GLN A 276 -25.97 -13.89 0.29
C GLN A 276 -26.60 -12.50 0.38
N GLU A 277 -27.91 -12.46 0.63
CA GLU A 277 -28.60 -11.24 1.05
C GLU A 277 -28.95 -11.37 2.55
N MET A 278 -28.39 -10.47 3.36
CA MET A 278 -28.64 -10.35 4.79
C MET A 278 -29.55 -9.15 5.01
N ALA A 279 -30.79 -9.43 5.36
CA ALA A 279 -31.81 -8.41 5.62
C ALA A 279 -32.01 -8.21 7.13
N GLY A 280 -32.61 -7.09 7.51
CA GLY A 280 -33.00 -6.81 8.87
C GLY A 280 -31.87 -6.33 9.79
N VAL A 281 -30.79 -5.78 9.24
CA VAL A 281 -29.72 -5.14 10.02
C VAL A 281 -30.17 -3.73 10.40
N ASN A 282 -31.10 -3.68 11.40
CA ASN A 282 -31.77 -2.47 11.86
C ASN A 282 -31.15 -1.99 13.18
N PHE A 283 -30.94 -0.70 13.32
CA PHE A 283 -30.41 -0.12 14.56
C PHE A 283 -30.73 1.37 14.68
N ALA A 284 -30.65 1.88 15.92
CA ALA A 284 -30.80 3.30 16.21
C ALA A 284 -29.42 3.97 16.25
N ALA A 285 -29.37 5.18 15.69
CA ALA A 285 -28.21 6.05 15.85
C ALA A 285 -28.24 6.71 17.25
N GLN A 286 -27.07 6.92 17.82
CA GLN A 286 -26.93 7.44 19.18
C GLN A 286 -26.59 8.93 19.19
N LEU A 287 -27.37 9.73 19.92
CA LEU A 287 -26.96 11.08 20.27
C LEU A 287 -25.95 11.04 21.42
N VAL A 288 -24.88 11.78 21.24
CA VAL A 288 -23.87 11.98 22.28
C VAL A 288 -23.57 13.46 22.45
N ARG A 289 -23.07 13.82 23.62
CA ARG A 289 -22.52 15.16 23.80
C ARG A 289 -21.25 15.29 22.97
N MET A 290 -21.21 16.32 22.13
CA MET A 290 -20.06 16.66 21.31
C MET A 290 -19.15 17.61 22.06
N ALA A 291 -17.86 17.33 22.04
CA ALA A 291 -16.83 18.17 22.66
C ALA A 291 -16.25 19.20 21.68
N ARG A 292 -15.64 20.23 22.22
CA ARG A 292 -14.69 21.11 21.54
C ARG A 292 -13.28 20.70 21.92
N VAL A 293 -12.40 20.67 20.94
CA VAL A 293 -10.97 20.41 21.18
C VAL A 293 -10.19 21.60 20.66
N GLY A 294 -9.54 22.30 21.57
CA GLY A 294 -8.81 23.54 21.27
C GLY A 294 -7.52 23.69 22.07
N GLY A 295 -6.76 24.71 21.73
CA GLY A 295 -5.49 24.99 22.39
C GLY A 295 -4.56 25.86 21.57
N MET A 296 -3.32 26.01 22.06
CA MET A 296 -2.30 26.86 21.46
C MET A 296 -1.31 26.04 20.66
N VAL A 297 -0.90 26.55 19.49
CA VAL A 297 0.16 25.98 18.67
C VAL A 297 1.26 27.01 18.47
N PHE A 298 2.47 26.63 18.84
CA PHE A 298 3.67 27.45 18.74
C PHE A 298 4.62 26.91 17.68
N GLY A 299 5.30 27.79 16.98
CA GLY A 299 6.42 27.46 16.10
C GLY A 299 7.67 27.01 16.87
N PRO A 300 8.72 26.56 16.16
CA PRO A 300 10.00 26.17 16.79
C PRO A 300 10.67 27.33 17.55
N ASP A 301 10.37 28.55 17.16
CA ASP A 301 10.86 29.81 17.78
C ASP A 301 10.00 30.29 18.95
N GLY A 302 8.96 29.55 19.33
CA GLY A 302 8.02 29.91 20.38
C GLY A 302 6.97 30.96 19.96
N SER A 303 6.98 31.42 18.72
CA SER A 303 5.94 32.32 18.19
C SER A 303 4.63 31.58 17.86
N PRO A 304 3.47 32.27 17.85
CA PRO A 304 2.21 31.68 17.40
C PRO A 304 2.28 31.13 15.98
N ALA A 305 1.95 29.86 15.78
CA ALA A 305 2.08 29.15 14.50
C ALA A 305 0.88 29.41 13.57
N ARG A 306 0.69 30.64 13.15
CA ARG A 306 -0.44 31.10 12.32
C ARG A 306 -0.66 30.27 11.06
N GLY A 307 -1.92 29.96 10.79
CA GLY A 307 -2.32 29.30 9.54
C GLY A 307 -1.96 27.82 9.48
N THR A 308 -1.35 27.28 10.52
CA THR A 308 -1.07 25.85 10.67
C THR A 308 -2.37 25.07 10.61
N GLN A 309 -2.37 23.95 9.88
CA GLN A 309 -3.49 23.05 9.84
C GLN A 309 -3.39 22.08 11.03
N VAL A 310 -4.50 21.95 11.77
CA VAL A 310 -4.64 20.97 12.85
C VAL A 310 -5.64 19.91 12.40
N LEU A 311 -5.25 18.65 12.54
CA LEU A 311 -6.06 17.49 12.19
C LEU A 311 -6.27 16.62 13.42
N LEU A 312 -7.50 16.24 13.69
CA LEU A 312 -7.86 15.23 14.66
C LEU A 312 -8.25 13.96 13.90
N THR A 313 -7.50 12.90 14.10
CA THR A 313 -7.78 11.59 13.48
C THR A 313 -8.14 10.59 14.55
N SER A 314 -9.29 9.93 14.42
CA SER A 314 -9.68 8.86 15.33
C SER A 314 -8.66 7.73 15.29
N SER A 315 -8.21 7.30 16.48
CA SER A 315 -7.28 6.17 16.62
C SER A 315 -7.96 4.80 16.49
N GLU A 316 -9.28 4.75 16.60
CA GLU A 316 -10.07 3.52 16.56
C GLU A 316 -10.29 2.99 15.14
N VAL A 317 -10.28 3.88 14.19
CA VAL A 317 -10.53 3.56 12.78
C VAL A 317 -9.31 3.97 11.98
N MET A 318 -8.32 3.09 11.89
CA MET A 318 -7.20 3.30 10.96
C MET A 318 -7.71 3.09 9.53
N GLY A 319 -7.66 4.15 8.71
CA GLY A 319 -8.07 4.12 7.31
C GLY A 319 -8.62 5.48 6.84
N ARG A 320 -8.65 5.69 5.53
CA ARG A 320 -9.23 6.91 4.92
C ARG A 320 -10.76 6.86 4.96
N ARG A 321 -11.34 6.96 6.14
CA ARG A 321 -12.79 7.04 6.28
C ARG A 321 -13.26 8.48 6.03
N PRO A 322 -14.26 8.73 5.18
CA PRO A 322 -14.94 10.02 5.17
C PRO A 322 -15.51 10.30 6.57
N GLY A 323 -15.04 11.35 7.22
CA GLY A 323 -15.49 11.72 8.56
C GLY A 323 -14.61 11.31 9.73
N SER A 324 -13.60 10.45 9.55
CA SER A 324 -12.66 10.08 10.62
C SER A 324 -11.60 11.13 10.94
N THR A 325 -11.50 12.16 10.13
CA THR A 325 -10.57 13.28 10.36
C THR A 325 -11.34 14.58 10.46
N LEU A 326 -11.22 15.22 11.61
CA LEU A 326 -11.69 16.56 11.87
C LEU A 326 -10.53 17.54 11.67
N ALA A 327 -10.84 18.79 11.31
CA ALA A 327 -9.79 19.74 11.02
C ALA A 327 -10.13 21.12 11.57
N GLY A 328 -9.13 21.76 12.13
CA GLY A 328 -9.11 23.16 12.52
C GLY A 328 -7.94 23.91 11.87
N ARG A 329 -7.92 25.20 12.06
CA ARG A 329 -6.84 26.06 11.61
C ARG A 329 -6.43 26.99 12.73
N VAL A 330 -5.14 27.16 12.90
CA VAL A 330 -4.56 28.07 13.89
C VAL A 330 -4.78 29.52 13.43
N ASP A 331 -5.36 30.33 14.30
CA ASP A 331 -5.64 31.74 14.09
C ASP A 331 -4.39 32.65 14.23
N ARG A 332 -4.61 33.96 14.32
CA ARG A 332 -3.52 34.96 14.42
C ARG A 332 -2.81 34.95 15.77
N ASP A 333 -3.51 34.51 16.80
CA ASP A 333 -3.03 34.50 18.19
C ASP A 333 -2.41 33.15 18.57
N GLY A 334 -2.44 32.19 17.64
CA GLY A 334 -1.89 30.84 17.84
C GLY A 334 -2.92 29.83 18.36
N TYR A 335 -4.19 30.24 18.49
CA TYR A 335 -5.25 29.37 18.98
C TYR A 335 -5.89 28.58 17.84
N PHE A 336 -6.25 27.33 18.12
CA PHE A 336 -7.09 26.52 17.22
C PHE A 336 -8.28 25.98 17.99
N GLU A 337 -9.36 25.74 17.27
CA GLU A 337 -10.54 25.06 17.78
C GLU A 337 -11.10 24.09 16.73
N VAL A 338 -11.48 22.91 17.19
CA VAL A 338 -12.20 21.90 16.42
C VAL A 338 -13.46 21.56 17.18
N THR A 339 -14.60 21.88 16.62
CA THR A 339 -15.92 21.66 17.21
C THR A 339 -16.54 20.33 16.75
N ASN A 340 -17.58 19.90 17.45
CA ASN A 340 -18.34 18.68 17.13
C ASN A 340 -17.45 17.43 17.09
N VAL A 341 -16.63 17.25 18.12
CA VAL A 341 -15.78 16.08 18.31
C VAL A 341 -16.53 15.03 19.13
N PRO A 342 -16.88 13.89 18.55
CA PRO A 342 -17.51 12.80 19.30
C PRO A 342 -16.57 12.23 20.37
N PRO A 343 -17.09 11.59 21.42
CA PRO A 343 -16.27 10.80 22.33
C PRO A 343 -15.44 9.75 21.58
N GLY A 344 -14.21 9.51 22.03
CA GLY A 344 -13.29 8.55 21.43
C GLY A 344 -11.82 8.93 21.63
N SER A 345 -10.93 8.09 21.13
CA SER A 345 -9.47 8.33 21.16
C SER A 345 -9.01 8.98 19.86
N TYR A 346 -8.24 10.06 19.97
CA TYR A 346 -7.79 10.84 18.83
C TYR A 346 -6.29 11.10 18.86
N THR A 347 -5.70 11.20 17.67
CA THR A 347 -4.39 11.79 17.47
C THR A 347 -4.60 13.19 16.88
N VAL A 348 -4.19 14.21 17.62
CA VAL A 348 -4.14 15.60 17.16
C VAL A 348 -2.81 15.84 16.50
N GLN A 349 -2.81 16.29 15.24
CA GLN A 349 -1.60 16.58 14.48
C GLN A 349 -1.66 18.01 13.96
N ALA A 350 -0.63 18.79 14.22
CA ALA A 350 -0.45 20.13 13.68
C ALA A 350 0.70 20.15 12.68
N LEU A 351 0.50 20.78 11.53
CA LEU A 351 1.48 20.83 10.45
C LEU A 351 1.53 22.20 9.79
N SER A 352 2.72 22.71 9.59
CA SER A 352 3.02 23.95 8.87
C SER A 352 4.14 23.74 7.85
N GLY A 353 4.28 24.65 6.89
CA GLY A 353 5.40 24.67 5.94
C GLY A 353 5.24 23.82 4.68
N ARG A 354 4.27 22.90 4.58
CA ARG A 354 4.09 22.10 3.36
C ARG A 354 3.59 22.94 2.17
N GLY A 355 4.29 22.85 1.06
CA GLY A 355 3.90 23.49 -0.21
C GLY A 355 4.47 24.88 -0.45
N ARG A 356 5.26 25.42 0.45
CA ARG A 356 6.10 26.60 0.20
C ARG A 356 7.50 26.14 -0.12
N ARG A 357 8.06 26.59 -1.24
CA ARG A 357 9.38 26.17 -1.72
C ARG A 357 10.55 26.51 -0.77
N ASP A 358 10.34 27.42 0.17
CA ASP A 358 11.39 27.99 1.01
C ASP A 358 11.15 27.78 2.53
N SER A 359 10.24 26.89 2.93
CA SER A 359 10.01 26.61 4.35
C SER A 359 10.06 25.12 4.63
N GLU A 360 10.92 24.75 5.57
CA GLU A 360 11.01 23.40 6.11
C GLU A 360 9.70 23.03 6.81
N PRO A 361 9.19 21.80 6.60
CA PRO A 361 7.99 21.36 7.27
C PRO A 361 8.24 21.18 8.77
N VAL A 362 7.34 21.72 9.58
CA VAL A 362 7.35 21.53 11.04
C VAL A 362 6.04 20.92 11.48
N PHE A 363 6.09 20.04 12.46
CA PHE A 363 4.91 19.31 12.93
C PHE A 363 4.92 19.07 14.44
N ALA A 364 3.72 18.80 14.98
CA ALA A 364 3.52 18.28 16.32
C ALA A 364 2.43 17.20 16.31
N SER A 365 2.49 16.26 17.24
CA SER A 365 1.48 15.21 17.39
C SER A 365 1.24 14.94 18.87
N LEU A 366 -0.04 14.80 19.23
CA LEU A 366 -0.49 14.54 20.60
C LEU A 366 -1.65 13.55 20.57
N LYS A 367 -1.65 12.58 21.47
CA LYS A 367 -2.79 11.66 21.66
C LYS A 367 -3.69 12.21 22.76
N ILE A 368 -4.99 12.23 22.50
CA ILE A 368 -6.02 12.66 23.45
C ILE A 368 -7.16 11.65 23.54
N ALA A 369 -7.84 11.62 24.67
CA ALA A 369 -9.12 10.94 24.85
C ALA A 369 -10.20 12.00 25.07
N VAL A 370 -11.30 11.92 24.33
CA VAL A 370 -12.46 12.80 24.43
C VAL A 370 -13.59 11.99 25.03
N ASP A 371 -14.14 12.43 26.15
CA ASP A 371 -15.26 11.79 26.87
C ASP A 371 -16.60 12.54 26.73
N GLY A 372 -16.64 13.53 25.81
CA GLY A 372 -17.78 14.44 25.63
C GLY A 372 -17.63 15.76 26.39
N GLN A 373 -16.53 15.98 27.13
CA GLN A 373 -16.19 17.27 27.71
C GLN A 373 -15.23 18.04 26.83
N ASP A 374 -15.33 19.37 26.90
CA ASP A 374 -14.45 20.26 26.13
C ASP A 374 -13.01 20.18 26.65
N ILE A 375 -12.05 20.13 25.71
CA ILE A 375 -10.61 20.17 25.96
C ILE A 375 -10.10 21.43 25.26
N THR A 376 -9.76 22.48 26.02
CA THR A 376 -9.44 23.81 25.46
C THR A 376 -8.02 24.30 25.79
N ASP A 377 -7.25 23.51 26.52
CA ASP A 377 -5.95 23.87 27.09
C ASP A 377 -4.77 23.12 26.46
N LEU A 378 -4.97 22.51 25.28
CA LEU A 378 -3.89 21.80 24.60
C LEU A 378 -2.78 22.78 24.21
N THR A 379 -1.54 22.34 24.43
CA THR A 379 -0.36 23.08 23.97
C THR A 379 0.46 22.20 23.05
N MET A 380 0.68 22.68 21.83
CA MET A 380 1.46 21.99 20.81
C MET A 380 2.62 22.86 20.34
N MET A 381 3.85 22.33 20.41
CA MET A 381 5.02 23.01 19.87
C MET A 381 5.47 22.29 18.61
N LEU A 382 5.45 23.00 17.49
CA LEU A 382 5.94 22.49 16.21
C LEU A 382 7.46 22.34 16.27
N ARG A 383 7.95 21.25 15.71
CA ARG A 383 9.38 20.97 15.62
C ARG A 383 9.70 20.48 14.21
N HIS A 384 10.96 20.69 13.80
CA HIS A 384 11.48 20.06 12.58
C HIS A 384 11.48 18.55 12.72
N GLY A 385 11.42 17.84 11.59
CA GLY A 385 11.59 16.40 11.56
C GLY A 385 12.98 15.99 12.03
N ALA A 386 13.16 14.71 12.28
CA ALA A 386 14.48 14.17 12.46
C ALA A 386 15.23 14.10 11.13
N GLU A 387 16.55 14.04 11.21
CA GLU A 387 17.44 13.88 10.07
C GLU A 387 18.35 12.67 10.30
N ILE A 388 18.57 11.89 9.24
CA ILE A 388 19.60 10.87 9.20
C ILE A 388 20.54 11.12 8.05
N SER A 389 21.84 10.94 8.28
CA SER A 389 22.88 11.01 7.25
C SER A 389 23.80 9.79 7.32
N GLY A 390 24.30 9.39 6.17
CA GLY A 390 25.12 8.20 6.12
C GLY A 390 25.69 7.89 4.74
N MET A 391 26.13 6.66 4.60
CA MET A 391 26.79 6.15 3.41
C MET A 391 26.16 4.85 2.94
N LEU A 392 26.10 4.68 1.63
CA LEU A 392 25.78 3.43 0.97
C LEU A 392 27.07 2.63 0.76
N THR A 393 27.04 1.35 1.09
CA THR A 393 28.13 0.41 0.86
C THR A 393 27.61 -0.80 0.11
N PHE A 394 28.51 -1.56 -0.53
CA PHE A 394 28.15 -2.74 -1.30
C PHE A 394 28.87 -3.97 -0.76
N ASP A 395 28.12 -5.05 -0.56
CA ASP A 395 28.61 -6.37 -0.17
C ASP A 395 28.12 -7.41 -1.20
N GLY A 396 28.85 -7.55 -2.28
CA GLY A 396 28.48 -8.42 -3.38
C GLY A 396 29.63 -8.65 -4.36
N THR A 397 29.31 -9.29 -5.47
CA THR A 397 30.29 -9.73 -6.47
C THR A 397 30.50 -8.72 -7.59
N GLN A 398 29.47 -7.94 -7.94
CA GLN A 398 29.51 -6.97 -9.01
C GLN A 398 28.97 -5.62 -8.53
N LEU A 399 29.84 -4.59 -8.59
CA LEU A 399 29.44 -3.23 -8.23
C LEU A 399 28.29 -2.76 -9.13
N PRO A 400 27.24 -2.13 -8.56
CA PRO A 400 26.18 -1.53 -9.33
C PRO A 400 26.69 -0.42 -10.26
N ASP A 401 26.00 -0.22 -11.39
CA ASP A 401 26.30 0.89 -12.28
C ASP A 401 26.04 2.23 -11.55
N PRO A 402 26.93 3.24 -11.64
CA PRO A 402 26.71 4.54 -11.03
C PRO A 402 25.37 5.19 -11.41
N SER A 403 24.89 5.00 -12.62
CA SER A 403 23.58 5.50 -13.06
C SER A 403 22.39 4.86 -12.34
N ASP A 404 22.56 3.66 -11.80
CA ASP A 404 21.56 2.98 -11.00
C ASP A 404 21.56 3.49 -9.55
N LEU A 405 22.73 3.84 -9.02
CA LEU A 405 22.84 4.42 -7.67
C LEU A 405 22.11 5.76 -7.55
N GLU A 406 22.19 6.63 -8.57
CA GLU A 406 21.50 7.92 -8.59
C GLU A 406 19.96 7.81 -8.55
N ARG A 407 19.41 6.65 -8.90
CA ARG A 407 17.96 6.39 -8.87
C ARG A 407 17.47 5.89 -7.54
N LEU A 408 18.37 5.44 -6.68
CA LEU A 408 18.03 4.89 -5.37
C LEU A 408 17.41 5.95 -4.47
N LEU A 409 16.43 5.56 -3.69
CA LEU A 409 15.81 6.43 -2.71
C LEU A 409 15.88 5.79 -1.34
N VAL A 410 16.56 6.46 -0.42
CA VAL A 410 16.49 6.16 1.01
C VAL A 410 15.18 6.72 1.55
N THR A 411 14.47 5.94 2.35
CA THR A 411 13.17 6.34 2.92
C THR A 411 12.99 5.76 4.31
N THR A 412 12.07 6.32 5.07
CA THR A 412 11.61 5.71 6.31
C THR A 412 10.15 5.29 6.21
N SER A 413 9.84 4.11 6.73
CA SER A 413 8.48 3.56 6.78
C SER A 413 7.98 3.52 8.22
N PRO A 414 6.94 4.27 8.60
CA PRO A 414 6.36 4.19 9.94
C PRO A 414 5.70 2.83 10.15
N ILE A 415 5.84 2.29 11.38
CA ILE A 415 5.19 1.02 11.75
C ILE A 415 3.67 1.18 11.79
N ASN A 416 3.19 2.32 12.32
CA ASN A 416 1.78 2.67 12.39
C ASN A 416 1.54 3.98 11.65
N PRO A 417 1.37 3.96 10.31
CA PRO A 417 1.23 5.17 9.54
C PRO A 417 -0.08 5.89 9.86
N THR A 418 0.00 7.16 10.22
CA THR A 418 -1.18 8.03 10.29
C THR A 418 -1.67 8.40 8.88
N PRO A 419 -2.93 8.80 8.69
CA PRO A 419 -3.43 9.25 7.39
C PRO A 419 -2.62 10.40 6.78
N PHE A 420 -1.93 11.14 7.63
CA PHE A 420 -1.07 12.23 7.25
C PHE A 420 0.28 11.75 6.67
N GLU A 421 0.90 10.77 7.29
CA GLU A 421 2.17 10.17 6.87
C GLU A 421 2.04 9.35 5.59
N GLN A 422 0.85 8.84 5.31
CA GLN A 422 0.55 8.16 4.03
C GLN A 422 0.61 9.08 2.80
N ARG A 423 0.61 10.41 2.98
CA ARG A 423 0.61 11.40 1.87
C ARG A 423 1.99 11.87 1.42
N GLY A 424 3.06 11.43 2.04
CA GLY A 424 4.43 11.79 1.67
C GLY A 424 5.40 11.43 2.77
N GLY A 425 6.03 10.28 2.66
CA GLY A 425 7.21 9.94 3.44
C GLY A 425 8.40 10.80 3.01
N SER A 426 9.32 11.06 3.92
CA SER A 426 10.61 11.63 3.59
C SER A 426 11.38 10.63 2.72
N ASN A 427 11.96 11.11 1.64
CA ASN A 427 12.87 10.35 0.79
C ASN A 427 14.04 11.22 0.38
N ALA A 428 15.20 10.60 0.23
CA ALA A 428 16.42 11.23 -0.22
C ALA A 428 17.07 10.39 -1.32
N GLY A 429 17.63 11.06 -2.33
CA GLY A 429 18.50 10.42 -3.30
C GLY A 429 19.81 10.01 -2.66
N VAL A 430 20.52 9.10 -3.30
CA VAL A 430 21.91 8.76 -2.98
C VAL A 430 22.80 9.56 -3.92
N GLU A 431 23.78 10.27 -3.37
CA GLU A 431 24.75 11.03 -4.13
C GLU A 431 25.76 10.10 -4.85
N PRO A 432 26.46 10.54 -5.90
CA PRO A 432 27.41 9.71 -6.63
C PRO A 432 28.54 9.10 -5.78
N ASP A 433 28.87 9.73 -4.66
CA ASP A 433 29.88 9.23 -3.70
C ASP A 433 29.29 8.21 -2.71
N GLY A 434 28.00 7.90 -2.83
CA GLY A 434 27.28 6.99 -1.93
C GLY A 434 26.72 7.66 -0.67
N SER A 435 26.95 8.97 -0.47
CA SER A 435 26.39 9.68 0.68
C SER A 435 24.89 9.95 0.51
N PHE A 436 24.17 10.10 1.61
CA PHE A 436 22.77 10.52 1.61
C PHE A 436 22.44 11.35 2.86
N VAL A 437 21.48 12.25 2.72
CA VAL A 437 20.86 12.98 3.83
C VAL A 437 19.36 12.93 3.68
N LEU A 438 18.69 12.30 4.63
CA LEU A 438 17.24 12.18 4.68
C LEU A 438 16.71 13.05 5.82
N SER A 439 16.08 14.15 5.48
CA SER A 439 15.51 15.14 6.40
C SER A 439 13.99 14.96 6.53
N ASP A 440 13.39 15.72 7.43
CA ASP A 440 11.94 15.79 7.68
C ASP A 440 11.32 14.46 8.09
N ILE A 441 12.04 13.64 8.81
CA ILE A 441 11.54 12.37 9.31
C ILE A 441 10.54 12.65 10.43
N GLY A 442 9.30 12.21 10.24
CA GLY A 442 8.27 12.29 11.26
C GLY A 442 8.60 11.46 12.49
N GLY A 443 8.13 11.88 13.66
CA GLY A 443 8.38 11.17 14.93
C GLY A 443 7.76 9.77 14.98
N GLY A 444 8.21 8.99 15.97
CA GLY A 444 7.73 7.64 16.25
C GLY A 444 8.55 6.53 15.61
N PRO A 445 8.15 5.26 15.85
CA PRO A 445 8.91 4.09 15.42
C PRO A 445 8.81 3.89 13.90
N ARG A 446 9.98 3.84 13.24
CA ARG A 446 10.10 3.70 11.78
C ARG A 446 11.20 2.69 11.43
N LEU A 447 11.03 2.08 10.26
CA LEU A 447 12.05 1.27 9.62
C LEU A 447 12.74 2.11 8.55
N ILE A 448 14.06 2.01 8.46
CA ILE A 448 14.83 2.59 7.35
C ILE A 448 14.77 1.61 6.18
N ARG A 449 14.43 2.09 4.99
CA ARG A 449 14.23 1.29 3.78
C ARG A 449 14.85 1.98 2.56
N MET A 450 14.98 1.22 1.49
CA MET A 450 15.34 1.75 0.17
C MET A 450 14.26 1.40 -0.86
N ASN A 451 14.01 2.33 -1.76
CA ASN A 451 13.10 2.16 -2.88
C ASN A 451 13.87 2.29 -4.20
N ARG A 452 13.26 1.82 -5.29
CA ARG A 452 13.80 1.84 -6.65
C ARG A 452 15.11 1.05 -6.80
N LEU A 453 15.27 0.00 -6.01
CA LEU A 453 16.38 -0.94 -6.21
C LEU A 453 16.27 -1.54 -7.62
N PRO A 454 17.38 -1.59 -8.39
CA PRO A 454 17.45 -2.33 -9.65
C PRO A 454 17.20 -3.82 -9.43
N ASP A 455 16.78 -4.50 -10.51
CA ASP A 455 16.66 -5.95 -10.48
C ASP A 455 18.03 -6.57 -10.15
N GLY A 456 18.03 -7.53 -9.24
CA GLY A 456 19.26 -8.19 -8.82
C GLY A 456 19.96 -7.51 -7.64
N LEU A 457 19.46 -6.41 -7.10
CA LEU A 457 19.98 -5.78 -5.88
C LEU A 457 18.97 -5.81 -4.74
N GLN A 458 19.45 -5.95 -3.52
CA GLN A 458 18.64 -5.82 -2.30
C GLN A 458 19.37 -5.09 -1.18
N LEU A 459 18.63 -4.48 -0.27
CA LEU A 459 19.16 -3.93 0.97
C LEU A 459 19.45 -5.08 1.95
N LYS A 460 20.73 -5.33 2.23
CA LYS A 460 21.17 -6.41 3.10
C LYS A 460 21.08 -6.05 4.59
N ALA A 461 21.62 -4.87 4.96
CA ALA A 461 21.69 -4.41 6.34
C ALA A 461 21.59 -2.88 6.42
N VAL A 462 21.20 -2.39 7.60
CA VAL A 462 21.22 -0.98 7.97
C VAL A 462 21.93 -0.86 9.32
N TYR A 463 23.14 -0.38 9.31
CA TYR A 463 23.88 -0.19 10.55
C TYR A 463 23.69 1.22 11.11
N LEU A 464 23.34 1.28 12.38
CA LEU A 464 23.29 2.49 13.20
C LEU A 464 24.05 2.21 14.49
N GLU A 465 25.07 3.04 14.79
CA GLU A 465 25.93 2.85 15.97
C GLU A 465 26.52 1.42 16.09
N GLY A 466 26.79 0.80 14.94
CA GLY A 466 27.35 -0.56 14.87
C GLY A 466 26.31 -1.70 15.02
N GLN A 467 25.04 -1.39 15.22
CA GLN A 467 23.95 -2.37 15.31
C GLN A 467 23.18 -2.44 13.99
N ASP A 468 22.86 -3.65 13.53
CA ASP A 468 21.94 -3.82 12.40
C ASP A 468 20.50 -3.54 12.86
N VAL A 469 19.90 -2.49 12.28
CA VAL A 469 18.57 -2.02 12.62
C VAL A 469 17.56 -2.19 11.46
N ILE A 470 17.95 -2.93 10.43
CA ILE A 470 17.13 -3.07 9.23
C ILE A 470 15.72 -3.61 9.52
N ASP A 471 15.58 -4.53 10.48
CA ASP A 471 14.30 -5.11 10.90
C ASP A 471 13.86 -4.66 12.30
N ALA A 472 14.59 -3.71 12.91
CA ALA A 472 14.27 -3.13 14.20
C ALA A 472 13.79 -1.68 14.04
N PRO A 473 12.51 -1.38 14.36
CA PRO A 473 12.02 -0.02 14.29
C PRO A 473 12.82 0.91 15.23
N ARG A 474 13.18 2.09 14.72
CA ARG A 474 13.84 3.14 15.52
C ARG A 474 12.89 4.29 15.76
N ASP A 475 12.85 4.76 17.00
CA ASP A 475 12.16 6.00 17.35
C ASP A 475 12.98 7.20 16.92
N PHE A 476 12.33 8.10 16.20
CA PHE A 476 12.90 9.37 15.79
C PHE A 476 12.27 10.49 16.61
N ALA A 477 13.08 11.18 17.42
CA ALA A 477 12.63 12.36 18.12
C ALA A 477 12.64 13.58 17.19
N ALA A 478 11.67 14.48 17.34
CA ALA A 478 11.60 15.69 16.55
C ALA A 478 12.88 16.54 16.73
N GLY A 479 13.48 16.99 15.62
CA GLY A 479 14.73 17.74 15.59
C GLY A 479 16.00 16.93 15.91
N GLN A 480 15.90 15.61 15.99
CA GLN A 480 17.06 14.75 16.20
C GLN A 480 17.88 14.63 14.92
N SER A 481 19.20 14.77 15.00
CA SER A 481 20.11 14.46 13.90
C SER A 481 20.93 13.21 14.25
N ILE A 482 20.91 12.22 13.36
CA ILE A 482 21.60 10.94 13.51
C ILE A 482 22.55 10.78 12.32
N ALA A 483 23.83 10.76 12.58
CA ALA A 483 24.87 10.60 11.57
C ALA A 483 25.48 9.18 11.59
N GLY A 484 26.16 8.83 10.49
CA GLY A 484 26.91 7.57 10.39
C GLY A 484 26.06 6.33 10.12
N VAL A 485 24.87 6.51 9.55
CA VAL A 485 24.05 5.36 9.09
C VAL A 485 24.75 4.71 7.89
N THR A 486 24.95 3.39 7.95
CA THR A 486 25.50 2.62 6.82
C THR A 486 24.43 1.73 6.22
N LEU A 487 24.13 1.95 4.96
CA LEU A 487 23.23 1.09 4.18
C LEU A 487 24.07 0.11 3.37
N VAL A 488 23.82 -1.18 3.51
CA VAL A 488 24.57 -2.23 2.80
C VAL A 488 23.68 -2.83 1.72
N LEU A 489 24.07 -2.66 0.46
CA LEU A 489 23.46 -3.37 -0.67
C LEU A 489 24.21 -4.67 -0.98
N THR A 490 23.50 -5.62 -1.56
CA THR A 490 24.08 -6.88 -2.06
C THR A 490 23.39 -7.34 -3.35
N ASP A 491 24.15 -8.03 -4.19
CA ASP A 491 23.64 -8.80 -5.34
C ASP A 491 23.43 -10.29 -5.01
N GLN A 492 23.79 -10.71 -3.80
CA GLN A 492 23.62 -12.09 -3.33
C GLN A 492 22.17 -12.29 -2.86
N ILE A 493 21.27 -12.57 -3.81
CA ILE A 493 19.86 -12.75 -3.54
C ILE A 493 19.57 -14.23 -3.34
N THR A 494 19.08 -14.59 -2.14
CA THR A 494 18.58 -15.93 -1.87
C THR A 494 17.38 -16.27 -2.75
N GLU A 495 17.25 -17.50 -3.16
CA GLU A 495 16.07 -18.03 -3.83
C GLU A 495 15.63 -19.35 -3.18
N LEU A 496 14.36 -19.42 -2.80
CA LEU A 496 13.71 -20.64 -2.34
C LEU A 496 12.57 -20.96 -3.29
N ALA A 497 12.62 -22.14 -3.91
CA ALA A 497 11.62 -22.59 -4.86
C ALA A 497 11.23 -24.06 -4.59
N GLY A 498 10.14 -24.52 -5.21
CA GLY A 498 9.72 -25.90 -5.09
C GLY A 498 8.29 -26.10 -5.57
N MET A 499 7.80 -27.32 -5.37
CA MET A 499 6.43 -27.71 -5.71
C MET A 499 5.70 -28.17 -4.45
N VAL A 500 4.38 -28.09 -4.47
CA VAL A 500 3.54 -28.68 -3.42
C VAL A 500 2.73 -29.80 -4.04
N HIS A 501 2.70 -30.94 -3.33
CA HIS A 501 2.00 -32.16 -3.74
C HIS A 501 0.93 -32.50 -2.71
N ASP A 502 -0.17 -33.07 -3.16
CA ASP A 502 -1.17 -33.68 -2.29
C ASP A 502 -0.72 -35.06 -1.77
N ASP A 503 -1.60 -35.71 -0.99
CA ASP A 503 -1.35 -37.07 -0.45
C ASP A 503 -1.20 -38.17 -1.53
N ARG A 504 -1.58 -37.87 -2.78
CA ARG A 504 -1.46 -38.77 -3.92
C ARG A 504 -0.17 -38.56 -4.72
N GLY A 505 0.55 -37.48 -4.39
CA GLY A 505 1.74 -37.04 -5.11
C GLY A 505 1.43 -36.16 -6.33
N ASP A 506 0.18 -35.75 -6.52
CA ASP A 506 -0.19 -34.85 -7.60
C ASP A 506 0.16 -33.40 -7.23
N ALA A 507 0.65 -32.65 -8.21
CA ALA A 507 1.01 -31.24 -8.01
C ALA A 507 -0.25 -30.37 -7.83
N VAL A 508 -0.26 -29.55 -6.79
CA VAL A 508 -1.40 -28.68 -6.42
C VAL A 508 -1.07 -27.23 -6.71
N THR A 509 -2.04 -26.47 -7.20
CA THR A 509 -1.90 -25.01 -7.48
C THR A 509 -2.73 -24.12 -6.57
N GLU A 510 -3.61 -24.69 -5.76
CA GLU A 510 -4.62 -23.94 -4.98
C GLU A 510 -4.21 -23.77 -3.52
N PHE A 511 -3.03 -23.20 -3.30
CA PHE A 511 -2.51 -22.93 -1.96
C PHE A 511 -1.61 -21.70 -1.97
N THR A 512 -1.18 -21.30 -0.79
CA THR A 512 -0.13 -20.30 -0.58
C THR A 512 0.94 -20.92 0.32
N VAL A 513 2.20 -20.85 -0.08
CA VAL A 513 3.34 -21.17 0.80
C VAL A 513 3.70 -19.91 1.58
N ILE A 514 3.82 -20.02 2.90
CA ILE A 514 4.28 -18.95 3.78
C ILE A 514 5.61 -19.37 4.37
N ALA A 515 6.65 -18.60 4.12
CA ALA A 515 7.95 -18.71 4.78
C ALA A 515 8.01 -17.67 5.90
N PHE A 516 8.40 -18.10 7.11
CA PHE A 516 8.54 -17.22 8.26
C PHE A 516 9.67 -17.70 9.17
N PRO A 517 10.35 -16.80 9.90
CA PRO A 517 11.52 -17.13 10.70
C PRO A 517 11.16 -17.99 11.92
N THR A 518 12.09 -18.82 12.38
CA THR A 518 11.93 -19.58 13.63
C THR A 518 11.95 -18.67 14.86
N ASP A 519 12.56 -17.50 14.75
CA ASP A 519 12.61 -16.47 15.79
C ASP A 519 11.34 -15.61 15.78
N GLU A 520 10.52 -15.76 16.80
CA GLU A 520 9.24 -15.06 16.94
C GLU A 520 9.40 -13.54 17.08
N ARG A 521 10.57 -13.03 17.50
CA ARG A 521 10.84 -11.59 17.57
C ARG A 521 10.80 -10.90 16.20
N LEU A 522 11.01 -11.68 15.12
CA LEU A 522 10.92 -11.22 13.74
C LEU A 522 9.51 -11.35 13.14
N TRP A 523 8.52 -11.83 13.91
CA TRP A 523 7.13 -11.88 13.47
C TRP A 523 6.48 -10.51 13.65
N GLN A 524 6.87 -9.60 12.79
CA GLN A 524 6.44 -8.20 12.85
C GLN A 524 5.82 -7.76 11.53
N PRO A 525 4.94 -6.79 11.52
CA PRO A 525 4.48 -6.14 10.29
C PRO A 525 5.67 -5.65 9.46
N GLN A 526 5.61 -5.82 8.15
CA GLN A 526 6.67 -5.43 7.21
C GLN A 526 8.03 -6.16 7.39
N SER A 527 8.07 -7.27 8.14
CA SER A 527 9.29 -8.07 8.28
C SER A 527 9.73 -8.64 6.93
N ARG A 528 11.01 -8.48 6.58
CA ARG A 528 11.63 -9.09 5.38
C ARG A 528 11.74 -10.61 5.48
N HIS A 529 11.68 -11.13 6.68
CA HIS A 529 11.76 -12.56 6.98
C HIS A 529 10.44 -13.30 6.77
N ILE A 530 9.36 -12.60 6.44
CA ILE A 530 8.05 -13.22 6.21
C ILE A 530 7.65 -12.97 4.76
N MET A 531 7.47 -14.06 4.03
CA MET A 531 7.08 -14.01 2.63
C MET A 531 6.02 -15.06 2.32
N ALA A 532 5.07 -14.68 1.48
CA ALA A 532 4.06 -15.57 0.96
C ALA A 532 4.19 -15.67 -0.57
N SER A 533 4.11 -16.89 -1.09
CA SER A 533 4.15 -17.16 -2.52
C SER A 533 3.04 -18.14 -2.90
N ARG A 534 2.29 -17.78 -3.95
CA ARG A 534 1.43 -18.75 -4.63
C ARG A 534 2.21 -19.46 -5.73
N PRO A 535 1.92 -20.74 -5.98
CA PRO A 535 2.50 -21.43 -7.13
C PRO A 535 2.02 -20.78 -8.42
N ASP A 536 2.78 -20.97 -9.49
CA ASP A 536 2.34 -20.64 -10.85
C ASP A 536 1.42 -21.77 -11.41
N GLN A 537 1.05 -21.67 -12.70
CA GLN A 537 0.25 -22.70 -13.39
C GLN A 537 0.94 -24.08 -13.46
N ASN A 538 2.24 -24.15 -13.20
CA ASN A 538 3.03 -25.39 -13.17
C ASN A 538 3.21 -25.93 -11.74
N ALA A 539 2.46 -25.41 -10.78
CA ALA A 539 2.53 -25.71 -9.36
C ALA A 539 3.88 -25.36 -8.69
N GLN A 540 4.69 -24.48 -9.31
CA GLN A 540 5.96 -24.03 -8.75
C GLN A 540 5.77 -22.77 -7.93
N TYR A 541 6.18 -22.79 -6.67
CA TYR A 541 6.33 -21.59 -5.86
C TYR A 541 7.76 -21.08 -5.90
N ARG A 542 7.93 -19.77 -5.79
CA ARG A 542 9.24 -19.12 -5.77
C ARG A 542 9.22 -17.91 -4.84
N MET A 543 10.22 -17.83 -3.97
CA MET A 543 10.47 -16.73 -3.05
C MET A 543 11.90 -16.24 -3.25
N ARG A 544 12.08 -14.95 -3.45
CA ARG A 544 13.40 -14.33 -3.67
C ARG A 544 13.65 -13.24 -2.64
N GLY A 545 14.88 -13.18 -2.13
CA GLY A 545 15.31 -12.11 -1.24
C GLY A 545 14.95 -12.32 0.23
N LEU A 546 14.63 -13.54 0.66
CA LEU A 546 14.60 -13.86 2.08
C LEU A 546 16.00 -13.67 2.67
N PRO A 547 16.18 -12.98 3.80
CA PRO A 547 17.47 -12.91 4.48
C PRO A 547 18.02 -14.30 4.84
N PRO A 548 19.33 -14.48 4.97
CA PRO A 548 19.88 -15.73 5.49
C PRO A 548 19.36 -16.00 6.91
N GLY A 549 19.08 -17.26 7.23
CA GLY A 549 18.54 -17.65 8.55
C GLY A 549 17.76 -18.96 8.53
N ASP A 550 17.18 -19.28 9.68
CA ASP A 550 16.36 -20.46 9.88
C ASP A 550 14.86 -20.12 9.72
N TYR A 551 14.20 -20.84 8.82
CA TYR A 551 12.83 -20.62 8.44
C TYR A 551 11.92 -21.82 8.68
N LEU A 552 10.66 -21.51 8.83
CA LEU A 552 9.53 -22.43 8.82
C LEU A 552 8.72 -22.18 7.55
N LEU A 553 8.38 -23.25 6.82
CA LEU A 553 7.53 -23.19 5.65
C LEU A 553 6.23 -23.92 5.92
N SER A 554 5.12 -23.25 5.71
CA SER A 554 3.80 -23.85 5.84
C SER A 554 2.97 -23.63 4.58
N VAL A 555 2.15 -24.62 4.25
CA VAL A 555 1.20 -24.56 3.14
C VAL A 555 -0.19 -24.27 3.70
N VAL A 556 -0.87 -23.26 3.14
CA VAL A 556 -2.23 -22.88 3.51
C VAL A 556 -3.11 -22.78 2.27
N GLU A 557 -4.33 -23.31 2.34
CA GLU A 557 -5.28 -23.23 1.23
C GLU A 557 -5.83 -21.82 1.05
N VAL A 558 -6.19 -21.18 2.17
CA VAL A 558 -6.80 -19.85 2.16
C VAL A 558 -6.09 -18.93 3.15
N VAL A 559 -5.58 -17.82 2.66
CA VAL A 559 -4.99 -16.74 3.43
C VAL A 559 -5.26 -15.41 2.72
N GLN A 560 -5.59 -14.36 3.47
CA GLN A 560 -5.78 -13.04 2.90
C GLN A 560 -4.44 -12.35 2.62
N GLN A 561 -4.44 -11.44 1.65
CA GLN A 561 -3.27 -10.63 1.35
C GLN A 561 -2.80 -9.86 2.60
N GLY A 562 -1.58 -10.14 3.07
CA GLY A 562 -0.97 -9.50 4.25
C GLY A 562 -1.31 -10.15 5.59
N GLU A 563 -2.22 -11.13 5.66
CA GLU A 563 -2.58 -11.87 6.87
C GLU A 563 -1.43 -12.75 7.38
N TRP A 564 -0.52 -13.15 6.49
CA TRP A 564 0.67 -13.94 6.85
C TRP A 564 1.67 -13.22 7.77
N PHE A 565 1.45 -11.94 8.09
CA PHE A 565 2.20 -11.22 9.12
C PHE A 565 1.54 -11.31 10.50
N ASP A 566 0.33 -11.88 10.62
CA ASP A 566 -0.34 -12.01 11.91
C ASP A 566 0.38 -13.06 12.79
N PRO A 567 0.93 -12.69 13.95
CA PRO A 567 1.65 -13.62 14.81
C PRO A 567 0.79 -14.81 15.29
N ARG A 568 -0.54 -14.63 15.37
CA ARG A 568 -1.47 -15.70 15.76
C ARG A 568 -1.54 -16.76 14.68
N LEU A 569 -1.67 -16.34 13.41
CA LEU A 569 -1.63 -17.26 12.27
C LEU A 569 -0.31 -18.02 12.24
N LEU A 570 0.82 -17.30 12.39
CA LEU A 570 2.16 -17.92 12.36
C LEU A 570 2.38 -18.93 13.48
N ALA A 571 1.87 -18.65 14.69
CA ALA A 571 1.90 -19.57 15.83
C ALA A 571 1.13 -20.88 15.54
N ASP A 572 -0.01 -20.79 14.87
CA ASP A 572 -0.80 -21.95 14.45
C ASP A 572 -0.08 -22.75 13.35
N LEU A 573 0.51 -22.06 12.39
CA LEU A 573 1.24 -22.71 11.29
C LEU A 573 2.53 -23.41 11.75
N ARG A 574 3.20 -22.88 12.78
CA ARG A 574 4.47 -23.41 13.31
C ARG A 574 4.44 -24.91 13.60
N ARG A 575 3.31 -25.44 14.04
CA ARG A 575 3.17 -26.84 14.50
C ARG A 575 3.36 -27.85 13.37
N ARG A 576 3.07 -27.47 12.13
CA ARG A 576 3.11 -28.32 10.92
C ARG A 576 4.06 -27.82 9.85
N ALA A 577 4.89 -26.83 10.19
CA ALA A 577 5.80 -26.23 9.24
C ALA A 577 7.06 -27.05 9.02
N ALA A 578 7.50 -27.18 7.78
CA ALA A 578 8.80 -27.73 7.41
C ALA A 578 9.91 -26.73 7.74
N ARG A 579 11.05 -27.21 8.22
CA ARG A 579 12.22 -26.38 8.53
C ARG A 579 13.16 -26.29 7.34
N VAL A 580 13.70 -25.10 7.11
CA VAL A 580 14.74 -24.84 6.13
C VAL A 580 15.71 -23.78 6.62
N THR A 581 17.01 -23.98 6.41
CA THR A 581 18.04 -22.96 6.63
C THR A 581 18.49 -22.43 5.28
N LEU A 582 18.56 -21.09 5.16
CA LEU A 582 19.06 -20.38 3.99
C LEU A 582 20.36 -19.67 4.32
N ARG A 583 21.37 -19.83 3.47
CA ARG A 583 22.63 -19.09 3.51
C ARG A 583 22.55 -17.87 2.58
N ASP A 584 23.49 -16.97 2.74
CA ASP A 584 23.58 -15.77 1.89
C ASP A 584 23.76 -16.17 0.42
N GLY A 585 22.90 -15.63 -0.47
CA GLY A 585 22.91 -15.97 -1.90
C GLY A 585 22.53 -17.40 -2.26
N GLU A 586 22.05 -18.22 -1.32
CA GLU A 586 21.73 -19.63 -1.57
C GLU A 586 20.47 -19.76 -2.42
N HIS A 587 20.56 -20.59 -3.48
CA HIS A 587 19.41 -21.04 -4.25
C HIS A 587 19.04 -22.46 -3.79
N LYS A 588 17.86 -22.61 -3.18
CA LYS A 588 17.41 -23.86 -2.58
C LYS A 588 16.09 -24.33 -3.13
N SER A 589 15.98 -25.62 -3.39
CA SER A 589 14.73 -26.25 -3.78
C SER A 589 14.18 -27.11 -2.64
N LEU A 590 12.89 -26.94 -2.30
CA LEU A 590 12.19 -27.70 -1.28
C LEU A 590 10.77 -28.00 -1.73
N ASN A 591 10.45 -29.28 -1.92
CA ASN A 591 9.07 -29.70 -2.17
C ASN A 591 8.33 -29.90 -0.83
N LEU A 592 7.06 -29.52 -0.82
CA LEU A 592 6.20 -29.58 0.36
C LEU A 592 5.00 -30.49 0.11
N GLY A 593 4.49 -31.12 1.13
CA GLY A 593 3.22 -31.83 1.12
C GLY A 593 2.08 -30.93 1.59
N LEU A 594 0.93 -31.02 0.94
CA LEU A 594 -0.32 -30.47 1.45
C LEU A 594 -0.86 -31.48 2.47
N GLU A 595 -0.68 -31.21 3.76
CA GLU A 595 -1.33 -32.03 4.79
C GLU A 595 -2.84 -31.79 4.75
N ALA A 596 -3.61 -32.87 4.63
CA ALA A 596 -5.06 -32.81 4.73
C ALA A 596 -5.49 -32.17 6.07
N PRO A 597 -6.48 -31.28 6.09
CA PRO A 597 -7.03 -30.77 7.35
C PRO A 597 -7.56 -31.96 8.17
N ARG A 598 -7.01 -32.12 9.39
CA ARG A 598 -7.49 -33.10 10.36
C ARG A 598 -8.77 -32.65 11.02
#